data_9ca45c3e970736b23e0425f43fb87f79
#
_entry.id   9ca45c3e970736b23e0425f43fb87f79
#
_cell.length_a   1.000
_cell.length_b   1.000
_cell.length_c   1.000
_cell.angle_alpha   90.00
_cell.angle_beta   90.00
_cell.angle_gamma   90.00
#
_symmetry.space_group_name_H-M   'P 1'
#
loop_
_entity.id
_entity.type
_entity.pdbx_description
1 polymer ?
#
loop_
_entity_poly.entity_id
_entity_poly.type
_entity_poly.pdbx_seq_one_letter_code
_entity_poly.pdbx_strand_id
1 'polypeptide(L)'
;MTLADFQLSLLKRINNIAVSLMPEFEDKNQALDAITLDDGSLMQLLCSIQMEQKTRASEQEMRKVRRRRENLEAFYKSLQELGGTLKVNDVADKLGITRQAVNVRVKKNQLIAFKQNADYIFPAFQFTDKGLVPGFKEVMSAFDEDTHPMLRLGVLKAPIQLSEDVTKTPIQIMQDGAKPDELELAIRSARLCGKHTAH
;
A
#
# COMPACT_ATOMS: atom_id res chain seq x y z
N MET A 1 14.16 15.90 -53.36
CA MET A 1 14.14 14.44 -53.06
C MET A 1 12.87 14.19 -52.23
N THR A 2 11.88 13.47 -52.78
CA THR A 2 10.60 13.19 -52.06
C THR A 2 10.79 11.92 -51.27
N LEU A 3 10.53 11.98 -49.95
CA LEU A 3 10.62 10.84 -49.07
C LEU A 3 9.42 9.92 -49.31
N ALA A 4 9.63 8.61 -49.26
CA ALA A 4 8.56 7.62 -49.28
C ALA A 4 7.74 7.62 -47.92
N ASP A 5 6.51 7.13 -47.92
CA ASP A 5 5.62 7.17 -46.76
C ASP A 5 6.23 6.53 -45.52
N PHE A 6 6.96 5.44 -45.65
CA PHE A 6 7.64 4.79 -44.51
C PHE A 6 8.81 5.65 -43.97
N GLN A 7 9.51 6.41 -44.86
CA GLN A 7 10.54 7.33 -44.43
C GLN A 7 9.98 8.55 -43.72
N LEU A 8 8.80 9.06 -44.16
CA LEU A 8 8.09 10.12 -43.47
C LEU A 8 7.61 9.67 -42.09
N SER A 9 7.13 8.45 -42.00
CA SER A 9 6.71 7.86 -40.69
C SER A 9 7.89 7.69 -39.75
N LEU A 10 9.06 7.26 -40.26
CA LEU A 10 10.27 7.16 -39.46
C LEU A 10 10.80 8.55 -39.04
N LEU A 11 10.76 9.52 -39.91
CA LEU A 11 11.17 10.91 -39.63
C LEU A 11 10.30 11.51 -38.51
N LYS A 12 8.97 11.32 -38.55
CA LYS A 12 8.07 11.74 -37.47
C LYS A 12 8.45 11.12 -36.13
N ARG A 13 8.78 9.84 -36.14
CA ARG A 13 9.17 9.12 -34.91
C ARG A 13 10.50 9.63 -34.36
N ILE A 14 11.50 9.88 -35.23
CA ILE A 14 12.79 10.47 -34.83
C ILE A 14 12.57 11.86 -34.25
N ASN A 15 11.76 12.70 -34.91
CA ASN A 15 11.45 14.03 -34.41
C ASN A 15 10.75 14.00 -33.03
N ASN A 16 9.81 13.09 -32.80
CA ASN A 16 9.18 12.94 -31.50
C ASN A 16 10.19 12.56 -30.41
N ILE A 17 11.16 11.69 -30.71
CA ILE A 17 12.23 11.35 -29.77
C ILE A 17 13.09 12.59 -29.48
N ALA A 18 13.51 13.33 -30.52
CA ALA A 18 14.29 14.55 -30.34
C ALA A 18 13.53 15.58 -29.48
N VAL A 19 12.23 15.82 -29.73
CA VAL A 19 11.40 16.74 -28.95
C VAL A 19 11.30 16.30 -27.49
N SER A 20 11.25 14.99 -27.21
CA SER A 20 11.18 14.48 -25.82
C SER A 20 12.46 14.71 -25.01
N LEU A 21 13.60 15.01 -25.69
CA LEU A 21 14.86 15.34 -25.04
C LEU A 21 15.05 16.84 -24.80
N MET A 22 14.23 17.70 -25.41
CA MET A 22 14.35 19.15 -25.26
C MET A 22 14.24 19.66 -23.82
N PRO A 23 13.39 19.13 -22.94
CA PRO A 23 13.32 19.55 -21.54
C PRO A 23 14.63 19.37 -20.75
N GLU A 24 15.55 18.54 -21.21
CA GLU A 24 16.85 18.32 -20.55
C GLU A 24 17.84 19.48 -20.78
N PHE A 25 17.56 20.35 -21.76
CA PHE A 25 18.33 21.58 -22.02
C PHE A 25 17.69 22.73 -21.18
N GLU A 26 17.82 22.64 -19.86
CA GLU A 26 17.21 23.62 -18.93
C GLU A 26 17.88 24.98 -19.00
N ASP A 27 19.18 25.02 -19.32
CA ASP A 27 19.96 26.26 -19.45
C ASP A 27 20.05 26.69 -20.93
N LYS A 28 19.74 27.96 -21.17
CA LYS A 28 19.86 28.60 -22.49
C LYS A 28 21.27 28.44 -23.07
N ASN A 29 22.31 28.52 -22.25
CA ASN A 29 23.70 28.38 -22.71
C ASN A 29 23.99 26.95 -23.17
N GLN A 30 23.51 25.94 -22.47
CA GLN A 30 23.60 24.54 -22.89
C GLN A 30 22.97 24.33 -24.28
N ALA A 31 21.78 24.89 -24.51
CA ALA A 31 21.12 24.79 -25.81
C ALA A 31 21.87 25.52 -26.91
N LEU A 32 22.46 26.68 -26.64
CA LEU A 32 23.29 27.42 -27.58
C LEU A 32 24.61 26.69 -27.92
N ASP A 33 25.24 26.10 -26.90
CA ASP A 33 26.44 25.28 -27.11
C ASP A 33 26.14 24.05 -27.99
N ALA A 34 24.99 23.38 -27.72
CA ALA A 34 24.54 22.25 -28.52
C ALA A 34 24.29 22.60 -30.00
N ILE A 35 23.80 23.82 -30.31
CA ILE A 35 23.57 24.31 -31.67
C ILE A 35 24.91 24.51 -32.43
N THR A 36 26.01 24.79 -31.74
CA THR A 36 27.33 25.00 -32.33
C THR A 36 28.09 23.71 -32.59
N LEU A 37 27.63 22.58 -32.08
CA LEU A 37 28.25 21.27 -32.30
C LEU A 37 28.05 20.79 -33.75
N ASP A 38 28.99 20.02 -34.26
CA ASP A 38 28.80 19.24 -35.47
C ASP A 38 27.74 18.12 -35.24
N ASP A 39 27.15 17.62 -36.32
CA ASP A 39 26.07 16.63 -36.27
C ASP A 39 26.45 15.35 -35.49
N GLY A 40 27.71 14.92 -35.57
CA GLY A 40 28.22 13.74 -34.87
C GLY A 40 28.30 13.97 -33.35
N SER A 41 28.85 15.11 -32.95
CA SER A 41 28.94 15.51 -31.53
C SER A 41 27.58 15.78 -30.92
N LEU A 42 26.67 16.40 -31.67
CA LEU A 42 25.28 16.60 -31.24
C LEU A 42 24.58 15.26 -31.05
N MET A 43 24.74 14.30 -31.95
CA MET A 43 24.17 12.96 -31.81
C MET A 43 24.70 12.22 -30.57
N GLN A 44 25.99 12.34 -30.27
CA GLN A 44 26.60 11.76 -29.06
C GLN A 44 26.02 12.39 -27.80
N LEU A 45 25.83 13.72 -27.77
CA LEU A 45 25.22 14.44 -26.68
C LEU A 45 23.77 13.93 -26.43
N LEU A 46 22.95 13.84 -27.48
CA LEU A 46 21.58 13.34 -27.39
C LEU A 46 21.52 11.88 -26.89
N CYS A 47 22.45 11.03 -27.35
CA CYS A 47 22.57 9.66 -26.87
C CYS A 47 22.94 9.59 -25.37
N SER A 48 23.86 10.45 -24.90
CA SER A 48 24.25 10.48 -23.49
C SER A 48 23.10 10.93 -22.60
N ILE A 49 22.37 11.97 -22.99
CA ILE A 49 21.14 12.43 -22.27
C ILE A 49 20.11 11.30 -22.18
N GLN A 50 19.86 10.58 -23.27
CA GLN A 50 18.92 9.46 -23.28
C GLN A 50 19.38 8.30 -22.37
N MET A 51 20.67 8.01 -22.30
CA MET A 51 21.22 7.01 -21.39
C MET A 51 21.06 7.42 -19.92
N GLU A 52 21.32 8.67 -19.59
CA GLU A 52 21.13 9.22 -18.25
C GLU A 52 19.65 9.14 -17.81
N GLN A 53 18.71 9.50 -18.68
CA GLN A 53 17.27 9.34 -18.40
C GLN A 53 16.87 7.90 -18.10
N LYS A 54 17.37 6.93 -18.90
CA LYS A 54 17.13 5.50 -18.67
C LYS A 54 17.71 5.03 -17.34
N THR A 55 18.89 5.50 -16.97
CA THR A 55 19.55 5.17 -15.71
C THR A 55 18.76 5.72 -14.51
N ARG A 56 18.30 6.99 -14.59
CA ARG A 56 17.45 7.61 -13.56
C ARG A 56 16.11 6.89 -13.41
N ALA A 57 15.46 6.50 -14.52
CA ALA A 57 14.22 5.72 -14.49
C ALA A 57 14.44 4.35 -13.85
N SER A 58 15.54 3.66 -14.17
CA SER A 58 15.92 2.38 -13.57
C SER A 58 16.17 2.50 -12.06
N GLU A 59 16.84 3.56 -11.59
CA GLU A 59 17.01 3.81 -10.15
C GLU A 59 15.69 4.06 -9.42
N GLN A 60 14.77 4.81 -10.02
CA GLN A 60 13.45 5.04 -9.46
C GLN A 60 12.64 3.74 -9.36
N GLU A 61 12.68 2.88 -10.35
CA GLU A 61 12.04 1.56 -10.31
C GLU A 61 12.65 0.67 -9.24
N MET A 62 13.98 0.64 -9.13
CA MET A 62 14.68 -0.08 -8.07
C MET A 62 14.31 0.43 -6.67
N ARG A 63 14.19 1.75 -6.48
CA ARG A 63 13.71 2.34 -5.22
C ARG A 63 12.26 1.94 -4.91
N LYS A 64 11.37 1.90 -5.91
CA LYS A 64 9.99 1.44 -5.74
C LYS A 64 9.93 -0.04 -5.33
N VAL A 65 10.70 -0.90 -5.98
CA VAL A 65 10.79 -2.34 -5.65
C VAL A 65 11.30 -2.53 -4.23
N ARG A 66 12.38 -1.81 -3.85
CA ARG A 66 12.93 -1.86 -2.49
C ARG A 66 11.90 -1.46 -1.44
N ARG A 67 11.22 -0.31 -1.62
CA ARG A 67 10.17 0.15 -0.70
C ARG A 67 9.01 -0.85 -0.57
N ARG A 68 8.60 -1.47 -1.68
CA ARG A 68 7.56 -2.52 -1.63
C ARG A 68 7.99 -3.71 -0.79
N ARG A 69 9.25 -4.14 -0.93
CA ARG A 69 9.78 -5.24 -0.13
C ARG A 69 9.87 -4.88 1.35
N GLU A 70 10.44 -3.73 1.67
CA GLU A 70 10.54 -3.23 3.05
C GLU A 70 9.17 -3.10 3.71
N ASN A 71 8.18 -2.56 3.00
CA ASN A 71 6.80 -2.46 3.49
C ASN A 71 6.17 -3.84 3.73
N LEU A 72 6.44 -4.80 2.85
CA LEU A 72 5.94 -6.17 2.99
C LEU A 72 6.59 -6.87 4.20
N GLU A 73 7.89 -6.74 4.37
CA GLU A 73 8.63 -7.28 5.52
C GLU A 73 8.13 -6.66 6.83
N ALA A 74 7.96 -5.35 6.89
CA ALA A 74 7.41 -4.63 8.04
C ALA A 74 5.96 -5.07 8.35
N PHE A 75 5.15 -5.30 7.32
CA PHE A 75 3.80 -5.82 7.49
C PHE A 75 3.79 -7.22 8.12
N TYR A 76 4.55 -8.16 7.58
CA TYR A 76 4.63 -9.51 8.16
C TYR A 76 5.22 -9.51 9.57
N LYS A 77 6.25 -8.69 9.81
CA LYS A 77 6.79 -8.50 11.17
C LYS A 77 5.71 -8.02 12.13
N SER A 78 4.91 -7.04 11.72
CA SER A 78 3.82 -6.52 12.56
C SER A 78 2.74 -7.58 12.84
N LEU A 79 2.47 -8.50 11.90
CA LEU A 79 1.55 -9.61 12.14
C LEU A 79 2.14 -10.63 13.14
N GLN A 80 3.45 -10.88 13.09
CA GLN A 80 4.12 -11.75 14.07
C GLN A 80 4.04 -11.18 15.49
N GLU A 81 4.25 -9.87 15.65
CA GLU A 81 4.11 -9.16 16.94
C GLU A 81 2.67 -9.26 17.51
N LEU A 82 1.67 -9.44 16.65
CA LEU A 82 0.26 -9.63 17.01
C LEU A 82 -0.13 -11.11 17.19
N GLY A 83 0.83 -12.01 17.38
CA GLY A 83 0.60 -13.44 17.58
C GLY A 83 0.62 -14.27 16.29
N GLY A 84 1.06 -13.68 15.17
CA GLY A 84 1.17 -14.37 13.89
C GLY A 84 -0.13 -14.38 13.09
N THR A 85 -0.24 -15.37 12.20
CA THR A 85 -1.39 -15.51 11.29
C THR A 85 -1.95 -16.93 11.31
N LEU A 86 -3.24 -17.05 11.09
CA LEU A 86 -3.98 -18.30 10.92
C LEU A 86 -4.39 -18.47 9.46
N LYS A 87 -4.50 -19.72 9.01
CA LYS A 87 -5.11 -20.07 7.72
C LYS A 87 -6.62 -20.21 7.86
N VAL A 88 -7.33 -20.22 6.73
CA VAL A 88 -8.79 -20.32 6.71
C VAL A 88 -9.33 -21.57 7.42
N ASN A 89 -8.61 -22.69 7.37
CA ASN A 89 -9.02 -23.91 8.07
C ASN A 89 -8.90 -23.76 9.59
N ASP A 90 -7.78 -23.20 10.08
CA ASP A 90 -7.58 -22.96 11.51
C ASP A 90 -8.64 -22.01 12.07
N VAL A 91 -9.06 -21.01 11.29
CA VAL A 91 -10.14 -20.09 11.65
C VAL A 91 -11.50 -20.80 11.66
N ALA A 92 -11.76 -21.66 10.67
CA ALA A 92 -12.97 -22.46 10.60
C ALA A 92 -13.12 -23.35 11.85
N ASP A 93 -12.05 -24.04 12.24
CA ASP A 93 -12.00 -24.91 13.42
C ASP A 93 -12.18 -24.10 14.71
N LYS A 94 -11.45 -22.97 14.87
CA LYS A 94 -11.59 -22.09 16.05
C LYS A 94 -12.99 -21.50 16.22
N LEU A 95 -13.67 -21.22 15.12
CA LEU A 95 -15.02 -20.64 15.14
C LEU A 95 -16.14 -21.69 15.09
N GLY A 96 -15.81 -22.96 14.91
CA GLY A 96 -16.80 -24.05 14.75
C GLY A 96 -17.70 -23.88 13.52
N ILE A 97 -17.16 -23.36 12.40
CA ILE A 97 -17.90 -23.09 11.17
C ILE A 97 -17.17 -23.62 9.92
N THR A 98 -17.86 -23.64 8.80
CA THR A 98 -17.24 -24.09 7.52
C THR A 98 -16.32 -23.03 6.91
N ARG A 99 -15.35 -23.43 6.07
CA ARG A 99 -14.54 -22.51 5.24
C ARG A 99 -15.39 -21.51 4.45
N GLN A 100 -16.51 -21.96 3.91
CA GLN A 100 -17.42 -21.08 3.17
C GLN A 100 -17.99 -20.00 4.06
N ALA A 101 -18.39 -20.35 5.30
CA ALA A 101 -18.89 -19.39 6.28
C ALA A 101 -17.80 -18.39 6.71
N VAL A 102 -16.53 -18.80 6.84
CA VAL A 102 -15.39 -17.89 7.05
C VAL A 102 -15.29 -16.88 5.91
N ASN A 103 -15.31 -17.35 4.65
CA ASN A 103 -15.24 -16.48 3.48
C ASN A 103 -16.42 -15.48 3.40
N VAL A 104 -17.62 -15.89 3.80
CA VAL A 104 -18.79 -14.99 3.92
C VAL A 104 -18.53 -13.90 4.97
N ARG A 105 -17.94 -14.26 6.12
CA ARG A 105 -17.60 -13.29 7.17
C ARG A 105 -16.53 -12.29 6.71
N VAL A 106 -15.53 -12.74 5.92
CA VAL A 106 -14.55 -11.85 5.30
C VAL A 106 -15.24 -10.85 4.36
N LYS A 107 -16.10 -11.34 3.46
CA LYS A 107 -16.85 -10.47 2.52
C LYS A 107 -17.77 -9.46 3.23
N LYS A 108 -18.29 -9.81 4.40
CA LYS A 108 -19.11 -8.93 5.25
C LYS A 108 -18.26 -8.06 6.20
N ASN A 109 -16.95 -8.03 6.01
CA ASN A 109 -16.03 -7.27 6.86
C ASN A 109 -16.11 -7.60 8.37
N GLN A 110 -16.56 -8.79 8.72
CA GLN A 110 -16.65 -9.27 10.10
C GLN A 110 -15.33 -9.86 10.62
N LEU A 111 -14.36 -10.06 9.75
CA LEU A 111 -13.00 -10.53 10.06
C LEU A 111 -11.99 -9.68 9.29
N ILE A 112 -10.83 -9.45 9.89
CA ILE A 112 -9.68 -8.89 9.16
C ILE A 112 -8.95 -10.04 8.50
N ALA A 113 -8.84 -9.98 7.17
CA ALA A 113 -8.14 -10.96 6.37
C ALA A 113 -7.31 -10.27 5.30
N PHE A 114 -6.17 -10.85 4.98
CA PHE A 114 -5.30 -10.40 3.91
C PHE A 114 -5.14 -11.50 2.88
N LYS A 115 -5.21 -11.15 1.61
CA LYS A 115 -5.04 -12.12 0.54
C LYS A 115 -3.56 -12.48 0.40
N GLN A 116 -3.25 -13.76 0.46
CA GLN A 116 -1.92 -14.30 0.22
C GLN A 116 -2.05 -15.40 -0.86
N ASN A 117 -1.53 -15.12 -2.06
CA ASN A 117 -1.73 -15.97 -3.24
C ASN A 117 -3.23 -16.20 -3.54
N ALA A 118 -3.69 -17.44 -3.53
CA ALA A 118 -5.09 -17.82 -3.77
C ALA A 118 -5.94 -17.87 -2.50
N ASP A 119 -5.36 -17.76 -1.31
CA ASP A 119 -6.01 -17.93 -0.02
C ASP A 119 -6.00 -16.66 0.83
N TYR A 120 -6.64 -16.73 2.00
CA TYR A 120 -6.62 -15.67 3.01
C TYR A 120 -5.75 -16.08 4.21
N ILE A 121 -5.04 -15.10 4.77
CA ILE A 121 -4.41 -15.17 6.08
C ILE A 121 -5.13 -14.22 7.04
N PHE A 122 -5.23 -14.62 8.29
CA PHE A 122 -5.98 -13.93 9.33
C PHE A 122 -5.03 -13.60 10.49
N PRO A 123 -4.86 -12.32 10.89
CA PRO A 123 -4.10 -11.99 12.10
C PRO A 123 -4.66 -12.72 13.31
N ALA A 124 -3.80 -13.37 14.08
CA ALA A 124 -4.21 -14.26 15.17
C ALA A 124 -4.87 -13.51 16.33
N PHE A 125 -4.55 -12.24 16.55
CA PHE A 125 -5.07 -11.43 17.66
C PHE A 125 -6.62 -11.38 17.75
N GLN A 126 -7.33 -11.62 16.63
CA GLN A 126 -8.79 -11.59 16.56
C GLN A 126 -9.44 -12.79 17.27
N PHE A 127 -8.66 -13.83 17.58
CA PHE A 127 -9.19 -15.11 18.01
C PHE A 127 -8.67 -15.49 19.39
N THR A 128 -9.54 -16.10 20.17
CA THR A 128 -9.23 -16.83 21.40
C THR A 128 -9.49 -18.32 21.18
N ASP A 129 -9.27 -19.13 22.20
CA ASP A 129 -9.66 -20.55 22.17
C ASP A 129 -11.18 -20.77 22.18
N LYS A 130 -11.95 -19.71 22.50
CA LYS A 130 -13.42 -19.76 22.56
C LYS A 130 -14.10 -19.02 21.37
N GLY A 131 -13.34 -18.59 20.36
CA GLY A 131 -13.86 -17.86 19.21
C GLY A 131 -13.22 -16.49 19.03
N LEU A 132 -13.99 -15.47 18.71
CA LEU A 132 -13.49 -14.09 18.59
C LEU A 132 -13.19 -13.49 19.97
N VAL A 133 -12.20 -12.57 20.00
CA VAL A 133 -11.94 -11.78 21.21
C VAL A 133 -13.18 -10.94 21.58
N PRO A 134 -13.42 -10.69 22.87
CA PRO A 134 -14.54 -9.85 23.31
C PRO A 134 -14.51 -8.46 22.66
N GLY A 135 -15.68 -7.94 22.26
CA GLY A 135 -15.81 -6.61 21.64
C GLY A 135 -15.33 -6.51 20.17
N PHE A 136 -14.73 -7.56 19.61
CA PHE A 136 -14.23 -7.52 18.24
C PHE A 136 -15.32 -7.23 17.20
N LYS A 137 -16.47 -7.88 17.34
CA LYS A 137 -17.61 -7.71 16.43
C LYS A 137 -18.14 -6.27 16.45
N GLU A 138 -18.26 -5.69 17.64
CA GLU A 138 -18.72 -4.33 17.88
C GLU A 138 -17.78 -3.31 17.23
N VAL A 139 -16.48 -3.46 17.45
CA VAL A 139 -15.46 -2.59 16.86
C VAL A 139 -15.43 -2.73 15.34
N MET A 140 -15.49 -3.96 14.80
CA MET A 140 -15.52 -4.18 13.36
C MET A 140 -16.76 -3.60 12.68
N SER A 141 -17.91 -3.64 13.34
CA SER A 141 -19.16 -3.07 12.84
C SER A 141 -19.19 -1.54 12.85
N ALA A 142 -18.26 -0.90 13.54
CA ALA A 142 -18.14 0.57 13.60
C ALA A 142 -17.35 1.15 12.42
N PHE A 143 -16.58 0.35 11.70
CA PHE A 143 -15.92 0.78 10.48
C PHE A 143 -16.91 0.91 9.32
N ASP A 144 -16.67 1.85 8.42
CA ASP A 144 -17.38 1.91 7.15
C ASP A 144 -17.09 0.64 6.32
N GLU A 145 -18.07 0.16 5.55
CA GLU A 145 -17.98 -1.09 4.80
C GLU A 145 -16.80 -1.11 3.82
N ASP A 146 -16.53 0.03 3.17
CA ASP A 146 -15.44 0.19 2.19
C ASP A 146 -14.06 0.38 2.82
N THR A 147 -13.95 0.41 4.15
CA THR A 147 -12.65 0.59 4.81
C THR A 147 -11.73 -0.58 4.53
N HIS A 148 -10.59 -0.30 3.88
CA HIS A 148 -9.62 -1.33 3.52
C HIS A 148 -9.06 -2.05 4.78
N PRO A 149 -8.85 -3.38 4.76
CA PRO A 149 -8.36 -4.16 5.91
C PRO A 149 -7.06 -3.62 6.55
N MET A 150 -6.14 -3.07 5.73
CA MET A 150 -4.92 -2.43 6.24
C MET A 150 -5.20 -1.19 7.09
N LEU A 151 -6.18 -0.37 6.69
CA LEU A 151 -6.57 0.81 7.47
C LEU A 151 -7.24 0.38 8.79
N ARG A 152 -8.10 -0.63 8.74
CA ARG A 152 -8.70 -1.22 9.96
C ARG A 152 -7.63 -1.69 10.92
N LEU A 153 -6.64 -2.46 10.44
CA LEU A 153 -5.52 -2.92 11.25
C LEU A 153 -4.72 -1.74 11.80
N GLY A 154 -4.49 -0.70 11.01
CA GLY A 154 -3.82 0.54 11.43
C GLY A 154 -4.52 1.20 12.62
N VAL A 155 -5.84 1.38 12.55
CA VAL A 155 -6.66 1.94 13.64
C VAL A 155 -6.61 1.04 14.87
N LEU A 156 -6.72 -0.29 14.70
CA LEU A 156 -6.68 -1.22 15.82
C LEU A 156 -5.33 -1.28 16.53
N LYS A 157 -4.25 -0.87 15.85
CA LYS A 157 -2.89 -0.74 16.42
C LYS A 157 -2.59 0.66 16.95
N ALA A 158 -3.40 1.66 16.62
CA ALA A 158 -3.17 3.01 17.07
C ALA A 158 -3.43 3.14 18.58
N PRO A 159 -2.54 3.80 19.34
CA PRO A 159 -2.73 3.99 20.76
C PRO A 159 -3.89 4.96 21.04
N ILE A 160 -4.71 4.63 22.03
CA ILE A 160 -5.81 5.45 22.56
C ILE A 160 -5.45 5.84 23.99
N GLN A 161 -5.53 7.12 24.30
CA GLN A 161 -5.36 7.62 25.67
C GLN A 161 -6.63 7.30 26.47
N LEU A 162 -6.48 6.52 27.53
CA LEU A 162 -7.58 6.16 28.45
C LEU A 162 -7.62 7.07 29.67
N SER A 163 -6.46 7.47 30.19
CA SER A 163 -6.28 8.43 31.28
C SER A 163 -4.93 9.12 31.12
N GLU A 164 -4.56 10.04 32.03
CA GLU A 164 -3.28 10.78 31.95
C GLU A 164 -2.07 9.85 31.76
N ASP A 165 -2.07 8.68 32.44
CA ASP A 165 -0.93 7.76 32.44
C ASP A 165 -1.18 6.44 31.70
N VAL A 166 -2.38 6.21 31.16
CA VAL A 166 -2.74 4.91 30.57
C VAL A 166 -3.11 5.06 29.10
N THR A 167 -2.33 4.39 28.26
CA THR A 167 -2.56 4.31 26.83
C THR A 167 -2.67 2.83 26.42
N LYS A 168 -3.71 2.47 25.67
CA LYS A 168 -3.88 1.12 25.11
C LYS A 168 -4.28 1.21 23.64
N THR A 169 -3.94 0.18 22.89
CA THR A 169 -4.48 0.00 21.55
C THR A 169 -5.86 -0.67 21.62
N PRO A 170 -6.76 -0.51 20.62
CA PRO A 170 -8.01 -1.27 20.53
C PRO A 170 -7.79 -2.79 20.65
N ILE A 171 -6.69 -3.32 20.11
CA ILE A 171 -6.33 -4.74 20.24
C ILE A 171 -6.13 -5.10 21.71
N GLN A 172 -5.35 -4.31 22.47
CA GLN A 172 -5.12 -4.53 23.89
C GLN A 172 -6.41 -4.43 24.71
N ILE A 173 -7.26 -3.44 24.41
CA ILE A 173 -8.57 -3.27 25.07
C ILE A 173 -9.42 -4.54 24.91
N MET A 174 -9.48 -5.10 23.71
CA MET A 174 -10.24 -6.33 23.44
C MET A 174 -9.61 -7.55 24.11
N GLN A 175 -8.28 -7.68 24.10
CA GLN A 175 -7.56 -8.77 24.76
C GLN A 175 -7.67 -8.73 26.29
N ASP A 176 -7.75 -7.53 26.87
CA ASP A 176 -7.92 -7.32 28.31
C ASP A 176 -9.38 -7.53 28.78
N GLY A 177 -10.28 -7.99 27.89
CA GLY A 177 -11.65 -8.36 28.20
C GLY A 177 -12.69 -7.29 27.83
N ALA A 178 -12.33 -6.27 27.05
CA ALA A 178 -13.23 -5.28 26.46
C ALA A 178 -14.17 -4.60 27.50
N LYS A 179 -13.58 -3.96 28.51
CA LYS A 179 -14.36 -3.18 29.50
C LYS A 179 -15.21 -2.14 28.76
N PRO A 180 -16.48 -1.92 29.17
CA PRO A 180 -17.43 -1.10 28.41
C PRO A 180 -16.91 0.29 28.05
N ASP A 181 -16.32 1.02 29.00
CA ASP A 181 -15.81 2.37 28.79
C ASP A 181 -14.61 2.39 27.84
N GLU A 182 -13.69 1.44 27.99
CA GLU A 182 -12.52 1.30 27.11
C GLU A 182 -12.97 0.85 25.69
N LEU A 183 -13.93 -0.07 25.61
CA LEU A 183 -14.45 -0.56 24.33
C LEU A 183 -15.16 0.55 23.53
N GLU A 184 -15.88 1.45 24.20
CA GLU A 184 -16.52 2.58 23.54
C GLU A 184 -15.51 3.49 22.86
N LEU A 185 -14.34 3.72 23.47
CA LEU A 185 -13.25 4.47 22.86
C LEU A 185 -12.68 3.76 21.61
N ALA A 186 -12.54 2.43 21.67
CA ALA A 186 -12.11 1.64 20.52
C ALA A 186 -13.15 1.70 19.36
N ILE A 187 -14.45 1.60 19.68
CA ILE A 187 -15.55 1.76 18.72
C ILE A 187 -15.53 3.16 18.10
N ARG A 188 -15.33 4.19 18.91
CA ARG A 188 -15.25 5.57 18.44
C ARG A 188 -14.07 5.77 17.48
N SER A 189 -12.90 5.21 17.77
CA SER A 189 -11.73 5.31 16.89
C SER A 189 -11.98 4.62 15.53
N ALA A 190 -12.66 3.47 15.54
CA ALA A 190 -13.07 2.77 14.32
C ALA A 190 -14.06 3.61 13.47
N ARG A 191 -15.04 4.24 14.12
CA ARG A 191 -16.07 5.10 13.47
C ARG A 191 -15.49 6.36 12.85
N LEU A 192 -14.39 6.88 13.40
CA LEU A 192 -13.70 8.08 12.88
C LEU A 192 -12.71 7.75 11.76
N CYS A 193 -12.45 6.47 11.51
CA CYS A 193 -11.56 6.06 10.41
C CYS A 193 -12.10 6.56 9.06
N GLY A 194 -11.26 7.26 8.31
CA GLY A 194 -11.62 7.78 6.98
C GLY A 194 -12.39 9.11 6.95
N LYS A 195 -12.84 9.63 8.10
CA LYS A 195 -13.61 10.90 8.14
C LYS A 195 -12.75 12.17 8.21
N HIS A 196 -11.44 12.03 8.35
CA HIS A 196 -10.49 13.17 8.45
C HIS A 196 -9.89 13.64 7.12
N THR A 197 -10.40 13.20 5.97
CA THR A 197 -9.87 13.57 4.64
C THR A 197 -10.70 14.61 3.89
N ALA A 198 -11.56 15.36 4.57
CA ALA A 198 -12.33 16.45 3.96
C ALA A 198 -12.04 17.77 4.70
N HIS A 199 -10.87 18.36 4.41
CA HIS A 199 -10.66 19.82 4.48
C HIS A 199 -9.52 20.19 3.55
#